data_26fe3729592adb3cb9381b8c0e288534
#
_entry.id   26fe3729592adb3cb9381b8c0e288534
#
_cell.length_a   1.000
_cell.length_b   1.000
_cell.length_c   1.000
_cell.angle_alpha   90.00
_cell.angle_beta   90.00
_cell.angle_gamma   90.00
#
_symmetry.space_group_name_H-M   'P 1'
#
loop_
_entity.id
_entity.type
_entity.pdbx_description
1 polymer ?
#
loop_
_entity_poly.entity_id
_entity_poly.type
_entity_poly.pdbx_seq_one_letter_code
_entity_poly.pdbx_strand_id
1 'polypeptide(L)'
;MTQEAIRWFAGVDWGSERHQVCIVDGEGSIAGEQWFPHSDAGLAELCDWLLSIAGEASAVAVAIEVPHGPVVDSLIDRGFVVYAINPKQLDRLRDRFSVAGAKA
;
A
#
# COMPACT_ATOMS: atom_id res chain seq x y z
N MET A 1 13.11 4.13 -23.61
CA MET A 1 13.20 4.09 -22.46
C MET A 1 12.37 3.12 -21.81
N THR A 2 12.74 2.60 -20.81
CA THR A 2 12.10 1.59 -20.29
C THR A 2 11.17 1.99 -19.23
N GLN A 3 10.02 1.40 -19.17
CA GLN A 3 9.20 1.64 -18.15
C GLN A 3 9.48 0.74 -17.07
N GLU A 4 9.53 1.19 -15.88
CA GLU A 4 9.80 0.37 -14.80
C GLU A 4 8.63 -0.48 -14.51
N ALA A 5 8.80 -1.73 -14.31
CA ALA A 5 7.74 -2.62 -14.04
C ALA A 5 7.40 -2.58 -12.57
N ILE A 6 6.11 -2.65 -12.26
CA ILE A 6 5.66 -2.77 -10.89
C ILE A 6 5.95 -4.20 -10.46
N ARG A 7 6.62 -4.34 -9.32
CA ARG A 7 6.97 -5.65 -8.78
C ARG A 7 6.37 -5.89 -7.43
N TRP A 8 5.85 -4.84 -6.78
CA TRP A 8 5.30 -4.94 -5.44
C TRP A 8 3.95 -4.26 -5.39
N PHE A 9 3.06 -4.79 -4.57
CA PHE A 9 1.73 -4.23 -4.44
C PHE A 9 1.43 -4.01 -2.97
N ALA A 10 1.09 -2.80 -2.58
CA ALA A 10 0.81 -2.47 -1.20
C ALA A 10 -0.61 -1.98 -1.06
N GLY A 11 -1.27 -2.37 0.00
CA GLY A 11 -2.59 -1.88 0.32
C GLY A 11 -2.52 -1.07 1.60
N VAL A 12 -3.12 0.09 1.61
CA VAL A 12 -3.15 0.94 2.78
C VAL A 12 -4.58 1.09 3.26
N ASP A 13 -4.82 0.64 4.49
CA ASP A 13 -6.10 0.81 5.15
C ASP A 13 -5.91 1.97 6.11
N TRP A 14 -6.28 3.17 5.69
CA TRP A 14 -5.95 4.35 6.47
C TRP A 14 -7.01 4.64 7.51
N GLY A 15 -6.58 5.22 8.62
CA GLY A 15 -7.49 5.59 9.69
C GLY A 15 -7.10 6.95 10.23
N SER A 16 -7.90 7.47 11.14
CA SER A 16 -7.65 8.79 11.68
C SER A 16 -6.49 8.81 12.66
N GLU A 17 -6.17 7.67 13.24
CA GLU A 17 -5.09 7.62 14.22
C GLU A 17 -3.92 6.77 13.76
N ARG A 18 -4.16 5.79 12.94
CA ARG A 18 -3.08 4.93 12.45
C ARG A 18 -3.52 4.26 11.15
N HIS A 19 -2.54 3.75 10.44
CA HIS A 19 -2.77 3.13 9.14
C HIS A 19 -2.17 1.75 9.12
N GLN A 20 -2.88 0.80 8.52
CA GLN A 20 -2.33 -0.53 8.35
C GLN A 20 -1.88 -0.70 6.92
N VAL A 21 -0.70 -1.23 6.72
CA VAL A 21 -0.13 -1.40 5.39
C VAL A 21 0.30 -2.85 5.22
N CYS A 22 -0.06 -3.42 4.07
CA CYS A 22 0.37 -4.77 3.73
C CYS A 22 1.02 -4.68 2.37
N ILE A 23 2.19 -5.29 2.20
CA ILE A 23 2.87 -5.29 0.91
C ILE A 23 3.11 -6.73 0.48
N VAL A 24 2.79 -7.02 -0.78
CA VAL A 24 2.97 -8.35 -1.33
C VAL A 24 3.87 -8.26 -2.56
N ASP A 25 4.52 -9.37 -2.88
CA ASP A 25 5.37 -9.42 -4.06
C ASP A 25 4.52 -9.73 -5.29
N GLY A 26 5.16 -9.88 -6.44
CA GLY A 26 4.44 -10.11 -7.69
C GLY A 26 3.72 -11.44 -7.75
N GLU A 27 4.03 -12.35 -6.84
CA GLU A 27 3.36 -13.63 -6.81
C GLU A 27 2.25 -13.68 -5.77
N GLY A 28 2.03 -12.57 -5.07
CA GLY A 28 0.97 -12.51 -4.09
C GLY A 28 1.39 -12.92 -2.69
N SER A 29 2.66 -13.18 -2.48
CA SER A 29 3.13 -13.55 -1.14
C SER A 29 3.32 -12.30 -0.30
N ILE A 30 2.88 -12.35 0.94
CA ILE A 30 2.99 -11.21 1.83
C ILE A 30 4.44 -11.01 2.22
N ALA A 31 4.98 -9.84 1.93
CA ALA A 31 6.33 -9.51 2.30
C ALA A 31 6.39 -8.76 3.62
N GLY A 32 5.31 -8.11 4.01
CA GLY A 32 5.28 -7.42 5.29
C GLY A 32 3.92 -6.82 5.56
N GLU A 33 3.67 -6.56 6.83
CA GLU A 33 2.42 -5.97 7.26
C GLU A 33 2.71 -5.21 8.54
N GLN A 34 2.28 -3.97 8.62
CA GLN A 34 2.62 -3.16 9.79
C GLN A 34 1.67 -1.99 9.95
N TRP A 35 1.57 -1.48 11.16
CA TRP A 35 0.78 -0.31 11.48
C TRP A 35 1.69 0.89 11.63
N PHE A 36 1.20 2.06 11.22
CA PHE A 36 1.96 3.30 11.35
C PHE A 36 1.04 4.39 11.90
N PRO A 37 1.52 5.23 12.82
CA PRO A 37 0.67 6.29 13.37
C PRO A 37 0.43 7.39 12.35
N HIS A 38 -0.68 8.07 12.50
CA HIS A 38 -1.02 9.17 11.60
C HIS A 38 -0.32 10.42 12.11
N SER A 39 0.90 10.61 11.70
CA SER A 39 1.72 11.74 12.06
C SER A 39 2.76 11.92 10.98
N ASP A 40 3.43 13.07 10.95
CA ASP A 40 4.47 13.27 9.95
C ASP A 40 5.54 12.19 10.07
N ALA A 41 5.95 11.89 11.29
CA ALA A 41 6.96 10.86 11.50
C ALA A 41 6.44 9.49 11.08
N GLY A 42 5.17 9.19 11.41
CA GLY A 42 4.60 7.90 11.05
C GLY A 42 4.49 7.72 9.56
N LEU A 43 4.12 8.77 8.84
CA LEU A 43 4.02 8.67 7.38
C LEU A 43 5.40 8.52 6.74
N ALA A 44 6.41 9.18 7.29
CA ALA A 44 7.76 9.01 6.81
C ALA A 44 8.23 7.58 7.06
N GLU A 45 7.91 7.02 8.22
CA GLU A 45 8.28 5.65 8.53
C GLU A 45 7.59 4.66 7.61
N LEU A 46 6.34 4.93 7.27
CA LEU A 46 5.59 4.08 6.37
C LEU A 46 6.30 4.01 5.01
N CYS A 47 6.67 5.17 4.48
CA CYS A 47 7.36 5.21 3.20
C CYS A 47 8.73 4.56 3.27
N ASP A 48 9.47 4.81 4.34
CA ASP A 48 10.78 4.19 4.50
C ASP A 48 10.68 2.68 4.61
N TRP A 49 9.64 2.20 5.30
CA TRP A 49 9.42 0.77 5.46
C TRP A 49 9.14 0.10 4.11
N LEU A 50 8.28 0.73 3.30
CA LEU A 50 8.00 0.18 1.99
C LEU A 50 9.27 0.16 1.14
N LEU A 51 10.07 1.22 1.22
CA LEU A 51 11.31 1.26 0.46
C LEU A 51 12.31 0.22 0.93
N SER A 52 12.32 -0.07 2.23
CA SER A 52 13.25 -1.06 2.73
C SER A 52 12.94 -2.46 2.19
N ILE A 53 11.68 -2.70 1.85
CA ILE A 53 11.30 -4.00 1.30
C ILE A 53 11.47 -4.01 -0.21
N ALA A 54 11.03 -2.96 -0.87
CA ALA A 54 10.96 -2.97 -2.33
C ALA A 54 12.21 -2.46 -3.03
N GLY A 55 12.97 -1.63 -2.38
CA GLY A 55 14.19 -1.09 -2.96
C GLY A 55 13.97 0.22 -3.68
N GLU A 56 12.89 0.38 -4.40
CA GLU A 56 12.61 1.65 -5.07
C GLU A 56 11.11 1.88 -5.16
N ALA A 57 10.73 3.14 -5.03
CA ALA A 57 9.33 3.49 -4.96
C ALA A 57 8.58 3.25 -6.27
N SER A 58 9.26 3.44 -7.39
CA SER A 58 8.60 3.29 -8.69
C SER A 58 8.19 1.85 -8.98
N ALA A 59 8.69 0.89 -8.20
CA ALA A 59 8.34 -0.50 -8.38
C ALA A 59 7.14 -0.90 -7.52
N VAL A 60 6.59 0.01 -6.73
CA VAL A 60 5.51 -0.30 -5.79
C VAL A 60 4.23 0.40 -6.23
N ALA A 61 3.18 -0.37 -6.43
CA ALA A 61 1.85 0.17 -6.67
C ALA A 61 1.10 0.14 -5.35
N VAL A 62 0.61 1.28 -4.91
CA VAL A 62 -0.08 1.40 -3.63
C VAL A 62 -1.56 1.66 -3.88
N ALA A 63 -2.41 0.80 -3.35
CA ALA A 63 -3.85 0.97 -3.46
C ALA A 63 -4.39 1.54 -2.16
N ILE A 64 -5.17 2.60 -2.25
CA ILE A 64 -5.71 3.25 -1.08
C ILE A 64 -7.09 3.81 -1.42
N GLU A 65 -8.01 3.77 -0.45
CA GLU A 65 -9.37 4.24 -0.69
C GLU A 65 -9.48 5.74 -0.83
N VAL A 66 -8.59 6.47 -0.17
CA VAL A 66 -8.71 7.91 -0.15
C VAL A 66 -7.88 8.50 -1.27
N PRO A 67 -8.48 9.26 -2.17
CA PRO A 67 -7.75 9.78 -3.32
C PRO A 67 -6.88 10.99 -3.01
N HIS A 68 -6.94 11.52 -1.79
CA HIS A 68 -6.17 12.69 -1.43
C HIS A 68 -5.92 12.69 0.07
N GLY A 69 -5.09 13.59 0.53
CA GLY A 69 -4.77 13.70 1.94
C GLY A 69 -3.31 13.45 2.21
N PRO A 70 -2.90 13.59 3.48
CA PRO A 70 -1.47 13.50 3.82
C PRO A 70 -0.83 12.17 3.47
N VAL A 71 -1.56 11.07 3.60
CA VAL A 71 -1.00 9.77 3.27
C VAL A 71 -0.69 9.69 1.79
N VAL A 72 -1.67 10.11 0.97
CA VAL A 72 -1.49 10.06 -0.49
C VAL A 72 -0.38 11.02 -0.90
N ASP A 73 -0.35 12.22 -0.33
CA ASP A 73 0.68 13.19 -0.67
C ASP A 73 2.06 12.66 -0.34
N SER A 74 2.22 12.03 0.81
CA SER A 74 3.51 11.48 1.21
C SER A 74 3.96 10.39 0.26
N LEU A 75 3.04 9.52 -0.14
CA LEU A 75 3.38 8.44 -1.04
C LEU A 75 3.79 8.98 -2.41
N ILE A 76 3.04 9.93 -2.92
CA ILE A 76 3.34 10.49 -4.23
C ILE A 76 4.66 11.24 -4.20
N ASP A 77 4.92 12.01 -3.14
CA ASP A 77 6.16 12.74 -3.01
C ASP A 77 7.37 11.82 -3.01
N ARG A 78 7.24 10.62 -2.47
CA ARG A 78 8.34 9.69 -2.43
C ARG A 78 8.48 8.88 -3.70
N GLY A 79 7.56 9.05 -4.66
CA GLY A 79 7.68 8.38 -5.96
C GLY A 79 6.90 7.09 -6.10
N PHE A 80 6.08 6.74 -5.10
CA PHE A 80 5.26 5.55 -5.22
C PHE A 80 4.14 5.76 -6.24
N VAL A 81 3.71 4.69 -6.88
CA VAL A 81 2.62 4.75 -7.85
C VAL A 81 1.34 4.49 -7.10
N VAL A 82 0.50 5.51 -6.97
CA VAL A 82 -0.69 5.42 -6.13
C VAL A 82 -1.94 5.25 -6.95
N TYR A 83 -2.76 4.26 -6.58
CA TYR A 83 -4.04 4.03 -7.20
C TYR A 83 -5.14 4.23 -6.17
N ALA A 84 -6.05 5.14 -6.44
CA ALA A 84 -7.20 5.35 -5.56
C ALA A 84 -8.28 4.36 -5.96
N ILE A 85 -8.80 3.63 -4.98
CA ILE A 85 -9.85 2.69 -5.26
C ILE A 85 -11.04 3.00 -4.37
N ASN A 86 -12.22 2.66 -4.80
CA ASN A 86 -13.39 2.93 -3.97
C ASN A 86 -13.63 1.74 -3.04
N PRO A 87 -14.37 1.93 -1.97
CA PRO A 87 -14.57 0.88 -0.99
C PRO A 87 -15.14 -0.41 -1.55
N LYS A 88 -16.01 -0.31 -2.53
CA LYS A 88 -16.59 -1.51 -3.09
C LYS A 88 -15.56 -2.33 -3.83
N GLN A 89 -14.66 -1.66 -4.53
CA GLN A 89 -13.59 -2.37 -5.22
C GLN A 89 -12.67 -3.05 -4.23
N LEU A 90 -12.38 -2.37 -3.13
CA LEU A 90 -11.52 -2.94 -2.12
C LEU A 90 -12.17 -4.19 -1.52
N ASP A 91 -13.45 -4.11 -1.22
CA ASP A 91 -14.15 -5.25 -0.67
C ASP A 91 -14.15 -6.43 -1.63
N ARG A 92 -14.35 -6.17 -2.90
CA ARG A 92 -14.32 -7.25 -3.88
C ARG A 92 -12.95 -7.89 -3.95
N LEU A 93 -11.89 -7.09 -3.86
CA LEU A 93 -10.55 -7.65 -3.88
C LEU A 93 -10.31 -8.48 -2.64
N ARG A 94 -10.75 -8.01 -1.48
CA ARG A 94 -10.59 -8.78 -0.27
C ARG A 94 -11.31 -10.11 -0.37
N ASP A 95 -12.54 -10.08 -0.86
CA ASP A 95 -13.30 -11.29 -0.99
C ASP A 95 -12.59 -12.27 -1.91
N ARG A 96 -12.07 -11.76 -3.02
CA ARG A 96 -11.43 -12.63 -3.98
C ARG A 96 -10.18 -13.29 -3.43
N PHE A 97 -9.37 -12.54 -2.70
CA PHE A 97 -8.12 -13.11 -2.24
C PHE A 97 -8.23 -13.80 -0.89
N SER A 98 -9.23 -13.48 -0.10
CA SER A 98 -9.32 -14.09 1.19
C SER A 98 -10.21 -15.29 1.25
N VAL A 99 -11.02 -15.49 0.26
CA VAL A 99 -11.90 -16.56 0.27
C VAL A 99 -11.24 -17.80 0.51
N ALA A 100 -10.17 -17.93 -0.12
CA ALA A 100 -9.49 -19.13 -0.01
C ALA A 100 -9.18 -19.43 1.38
N GLY A 101 -8.81 -18.50 2.08
CA GLY A 101 -8.39 -18.84 3.35
C GLY A 101 -9.17 -18.25 4.39
N ALA A 102 -9.49 -17.08 4.21
CA ALA A 102 -10.01 -16.43 5.26
C ALA A 102 -11.33 -16.81 5.62
N LYS A 103 -11.96 -17.43 4.79
CA LYS A 103 -13.17 -17.76 5.06
C LYS A 103 -13.24 -18.65 6.10
N ALA A 104 -12.32 -19.10 6.35
CA ALA A 104 -12.30 -20.01 7.38
C ALA A 104 -12.99 -19.53 8.55
#